data_896bbad29f0af0b0f4c8fdb10f189803
#
_entry.id   896bbad29f0af0b0f4c8fdb10f189803
#
_cell.length_a   1.000
_cell.length_b   1.000
_cell.length_c   1.000
_cell.angle_alpha   90.00
_cell.angle_beta   90.00
_cell.angle_gamma   90.00
#
_symmetry.space_group_name_H-M   'P 1'
#
loop_
_entity.id
_entity.type
_entity.pdbx_description
1 polymer ?
#
loop_
_entity_poly.entity_id
_entity_poly.type
_entity_poly.pdbx_seq_one_letter_code
_entity_poly.pdbx_strand_id
1 'polypeptide(L)'
;CPNKKIPSEFNAGLGMRTAIYVPFPQAVPNKPVIDKEHCTHYRNGKCGVCEKLCPTGAIRFGQEDRIITEEVGAIVVTTGFNVLNTDFFPEYGYGKYKDVITGLQFERLASASGPTFGEIRRPSDGQIPQKIVFVACAGSRDPAKGIPYCSKICCMYTAKHAMLYQHKVHGGESYVFYMDIRAGGKNYEEFVRRAIEEDGVNYVRGRVARIYEKNGKLIVKGVDTLLGASPVEIEADMVVLATAGVANKGAEELAQKMHISYDPYQFFAESHPKLKPVETNTAGIYL
;
A
#
# COMPACT_ATOMS: atom_id res chain seq x y z
N CYS A 1 16.21 20.00 -10.42
CA CYS A 1 15.16 20.80 -9.80
C CYS A 1 15.57 21.25 -8.40
N PRO A 2 15.39 22.54 -8.03
CA PRO A 2 15.72 23.02 -6.68
C PRO A 2 14.75 22.48 -5.61
N ASN A 3 13.49 22.23 -5.96
CA ASN A 3 12.52 21.66 -5.04
C ASN A 3 12.70 20.14 -4.96
N LYS A 4 13.32 19.65 -3.88
CA LYS A 4 13.71 18.24 -3.65
C LYS A 4 13.00 17.60 -2.45
N LYS A 5 12.04 18.30 -1.82
CA LYS A 5 11.40 17.87 -0.57
C LYS A 5 9.93 17.55 -0.77
N ILE A 6 9.60 16.91 -1.88
CA ILE A 6 8.24 16.45 -2.17
C ILE A 6 8.17 14.97 -1.82
N PRO A 7 7.26 14.53 -0.95
CA PRO A 7 7.10 13.11 -0.67
C PRO A 7 6.82 12.32 -1.94
N SER A 8 7.51 11.20 -2.13
CA SER A 8 7.31 10.32 -3.29
C SER A 8 6.07 9.47 -3.10
N GLU A 9 5.08 9.64 -3.96
CA GLU A 9 3.85 8.84 -3.98
C GLU A 9 4.18 7.37 -4.26
N PHE A 10 5.10 7.11 -5.18
CA PHE A 10 5.54 5.76 -5.52
C PHE A 10 6.18 5.02 -4.34
N ASN A 11 6.84 5.74 -3.45
CA ASN A 11 7.43 5.19 -2.23
C ASN A 11 6.51 5.33 -1.01
N ALA A 12 5.21 5.59 -1.22
CA ALA A 12 4.23 5.75 -0.14
C ALA A 12 4.68 6.74 0.94
N GLY A 13 5.35 7.83 0.53
CA GLY A 13 5.84 8.89 1.41
C GLY A 13 7.17 8.61 2.11
N LEU A 14 7.75 7.42 1.97
CA LEU A 14 9.04 7.07 2.62
C LEU A 14 10.27 7.70 1.96
N GLY A 15 10.14 8.17 0.73
CA GLY A 15 11.21 8.84 0.00
C GLY A 15 10.79 10.23 -0.46
N MET A 16 11.76 11.02 -0.90
CA MET A 16 11.52 12.36 -1.44
C MET A 16 11.80 12.38 -2.94
N ARG A 17 11.05 13.18 -3.68
CA ARG A 17 11.25 13.44 -5.10
C ARG A 17 11.36 14.93 -5.41
N THR A 18 11.75 15.24 -6.63
CA THR A 18 11.76 16.60 -7.17
C THR A 18 10.44 16.92 -7.89
N ALA A 19 10.17 18.20 -8.15
CA ALA A 19 8.98 18.61 -8.90
C ALA A 19 9.02 18.23 -10.39
N ILE A 20 10.21 17.90 -10.95
CA ILE A 20 10.32 17.21 -12.25
C ILE A 20 10.92 15.84 -11.99
N TYR A 21 10.24 14.78 -12.36
CA TYR A 21 10.59 13.41 -11.98
C TYR A 21 10.02 12.39 -12.96
N VAL A 22 10.54 11.19 -12.94
CA VAL A 22 9.92 10.02 -13.56
C VAL A 22 9.02 9.37 -12.50
N PRO A 23 7.75 9.08 -12.77
CA PRO A 23 6.81 8.56 -11.78
C PRO A 23 7.32 7.32 -11.02
N PHE A 24 7.93 6.39 -11.75
CA PHE A 24 8.63 5.22 -11.18
C PHE A 24 9.65 4.67 -12.20
N PRO A 25 10.68 3.95 -11.77
CA PRO A 25 11.80 3.54 -12.64
C PRO A 25 11.40 2.73 -13.88
N GLN A 26 10.34 1.91 -13.77
CA GLN A 26 9.83 1.04 -14.84
C GLN A 26 8.65 1.64 -15.62
N ALA A 27 8.42 2.95 -15.50
CA ALA A 27 7.31 3.63 -16.17
C ALA A 27 7.34 3.44 -17.71
N VAL A 28 6.18 3.18 -18.30
CA VAL A 28 6.00 3.11 -19.75
C VAL A 28 4.86 4.05 -20.14
N PRO A 29 5.13 5.14 -20.87
CA PRO A 29 6.46 5.58 -21.32
C PRO A 29 7.35 6.08 -20.18
N ASN A 30 8.66 5.81 -20.24
CA ASN A 30 9.62 6.34 -19.28
C ASN A 30 9.94 7.81 -19.63
N LYS A 31 9.03 8.71 -19.27
CA LYS A 31 9.14 10.14 -19.55
C LYS A 31 9.04 10.95 -18.25
N PRO A 32 9.90 11.97 -18.08
CA PRO A 32 9.76 12.92 -16.98
C PRO A 32 8.45 13.69 -17.07
N VAL A 33 7.81 13.90 -15.92
CA VAL A 33 6.62 14.75 -15.75
C VAL A 33 6.94 15.91 -14.81
N ILE A 34 6.20 17.00 -14.94
CA ILE A 34 6.33 18.16 -14.05
C ILE A 34 5.09 18.23 -13.16
N ASP A 35 5.31 18.12 -11.85
CA ASP A 35 4.30 18.37 -10.84
C ASP A 35 4.03 19.89 -10.75
N LYS A 36 2.92 20.31 -11.35
CA LYS A 36 2.54 21.73 -11.45
C LYS A 36 2.32 22.36 -10.07
N GLU A 37 1.80 21.61 -9.11
CA GLU A 37 1.48 22.10 -7.76
C GLU A 37 2.75 22.46 -6.97
N HIS A 38 3.81 21.68 -7.15
CA HIS A 38 5.07 21.86 -6.44
C HIS A 38 6.16 22.55 -7.29
N CYS A 39 5.92 22.80 -8.57
CA CYS A 39 6.87 23.47 -9.45
C CYS A 39 6.91 24.98 -9.21
N THR A 40 8.08 25.52 -8.86
CA THR A 40 8.26 26.95 -8.63
C THR A 40 7.94 27.79 -9.87
N HIS A 41 8.16 27.27 -11.09
CA HIS A 41 7.78 27.96 -12.33
C HIS A 41 6.27 28.14 -12.42
N TYR A 42 5.48 27.07 -12.25
CA TYR A 42 4.02 27.15 -12.31
C TYR A 42 3.41 27.95 -11.16
N ARG A 43 4.05 27.97 -10.00
CA ARG A 43 3.58 28.72 -8.82
C ARG A 43 3.80 30.23 -8.92
N ASN A 44 4.91 30.69 -9.47
CA ASN A 44 5.30 32.10 -9.40
C ASN A 44 6.15 32.62 -10.57
N GLY A 45 6.39 31.85 -11.62
CA GLY A 45 7.15 32.22 -12.80
C GLY A 45 8.67 32.39 -12.62
N LYS A 46 9.19 32.22 -11.40
CA LYS A 46 10.57 32.62 -11.07
C LYS A 46 11.64 31.54 -11.28
N CYS A 47 11.29 30.41 -11.88
CA CYS A 47 12.22 29.30 -12.09
C CYS A 47 12.17 28.80 -13.53
N GLY A 48 13.32 28.63 -14.18
CA GLY A 48 13.49 28.05 -15.52
C GLY A 48 14.68 27.10 -15.61
N VAL A 49 15.17 26.58 -14.46
CA VAL A 49 16.41 25.80 -14.39
C VAL A 49 16.36 24.54 -15.26
N CYS A 50 15.28 23.78 -15.23
CA CYS A 50 15.15 22.55 -16.02
C CYS A 50 15.09 22.84 -17.54
N GLU A 51 14.44 23.91 -17.95
CA GLU A 51 14.40 24.34 -19.35
C GLU A 51 15.76 24.75 -19.87
N LYS A 52 16.50 25.55 -19.08
CA LYS A 52 17.86 26.01 -19.43
C LYS A 52 18.90 24.88 -19.48
N LEU A 53 18.71 23.83 -18.68
CA LEU A 53 19.62 22.69 -18.60
C LEU A 53 19.21 21.52 -19.49
N CYS A 54 18.09 21.58 -20.17
CA CYS A 54 17.63 20.51 -21.04
C CYS A 54 18.38 20.55 -22.39
N PRO A 55 19.25 19.58 -22.71
CA PRO A 55 20.05 19.62 -23.92
C PRO A 55 19.23 19.44 -25.19
N THR A 56 18.03 18.83 -25.06
CA THR A 56 17.14 18.56 -26.21
C THR A 56 16.03 19.59 -26.36
N GLY A 57 15.92 20.59 -25.47
CA GLY A 57 14.84 21.57 -25.48
C GLY A 57 13.43 20.95 -25.26
N ALA A 58 13.34 19.81 -24.57
CA ALA A 58 12.10 19.07 -24.40
C ALA A 58 11.14 19.71 -23.39
N ILE A 59 11.60 20.67 -22.58
CA ILE A 59 10.75 21.32 -21.56
C ILE A 59 9.93 22.43 -22.19
N ARG A 60 8.62 22.30 -22.10
CA ARG A 60 7.66 23.29 -22.60
C ARG A 60 6.65 23.61 -21.51
N PHE A 61 6.86 24.69 -20.77
CA PHE A 61 5.95 25.09 -19.69
C PHE A 61 4.55 25.53 -20.16
N GLY A 62 4.44 26.03 -21.38
CA GLY A 62 3.16 26.41 -22.01
C GLY A 62 2.41 25.26 -22.69
N GLN A 63 2.80 24.01 -22.41
CA GLN A 63 2.07 22.86 -22.95
C GLN A 63 0.68 22.75 -22.31
N GLU A 64 -0.35 22.69 -23.15
CA GLU A 64 -1.73 22.47 -22.73
C GLU A 64 -2.14 21.01 -22.87
N ASP A 65 -3.11 20.58 -22.08
CA ASP A 65 -3.69 19.25 -22.17
C ASP A 65 -4.50 19.13 -23.48
N ARG A 66 -4.35 17.99 -24.14
CA ARG A 66 -5.09 17.68 -25.36
C ARG A 66 -6.03 16.51 -25.10
N ILE A 67 -7.31 16.74 -25.33
CA ILE A 67 -8.32 15.68 -25.30
C ILE A 67 -8.35 15.03 -26.71
N ILE A 68 -8.24 13.70 -26.72
CA ILE A 68 -8.40 12.88 -27.92
C ILE A 68 -9.59 11.96 -27.75
N THR A 69 -10.29 11.66 -28.84
CA THR A 69 -11.38 10.69 -28.89
C THR A 69 -10.91 9.49 -29.69
N GLU A 70 -11.05 8.29 -29.10
CA GLU A 70 -10.70 7.03 -29.75
C GLU A 70 -11.93 6.12 -29.83
N GLU A 71 -12.13 5.46 -30.98
CA GLU A 71 -13.12 4.40 -31.12
C GLU A 71 -12.50 3.07 -30.74
N VAL A 72 -13.09 2.41 -29.74
CA VAL A 72 -12.56 1.15 -29.22
C VAL A 72 -13.62 0.06 -29.23
N GLY A 73 -13.21 -1.21 -29.42
CA GLY A 73 -14.12 -2.35 -29.43
C GLY A 73 -14.56 -2.79 -28.03
N ALA A 74 -13.75 -2.50 -27.00
CA ALA A 74 -14.05 -2.83 -25.62
C ALA A 74 -13.25 -1.93 -24.66
N ILE A 75 -13.74 -1.82 -23.42
CA ILE A 75 -13.08 -1.11 -22.32
C ILE A 75 -12.85 -2.08 -21.17
N VAL A 76 -11.63 -2.16 -20.67
CA VAL A 76 -11.29 -2.91 -19.45
C VAL A 76 -10.95 -1.91 -18.34
N VAL A 77 -11.72 -1.93 -17.26
CA VAL A 77 -11.58 -0.99 -16.14
C VAL A 77 -10.72 -1.62 -15.05
N THR A 78 -9.50 -1.17 -14.90
CA THR A 78 -8.51 -1.71 -13.94
C THR A 78 -7.91 -0.60 -13.09
N THR A 79 -8.76 0.22 -12.47
CA THR A 79 -8.35 1.41 -11.73
C THR A 79 -7.75 1.13 -10.34
N GLY A 80 -7.76 -0.15 -9.89
CA GLY A 80 -7.17 -0.57 -8.63
C GLY A 80 -7.95 -0.11 -7.40
N PHE A 81 -7.26 0.11 -6.28
CA PHE A 81 -7.83 0.50 -5.00
C PHE A 81 -6.89 1.45 -4.25
N ASN A 82 -7.41 2.13 -3.24
CA ASN A 82 -6.63 2.90 -2.29
C ASN A 82 -6.47 2.16 -0.97
N VAL A 83 -5.45 2.53 -0.20
CA VAL A 83 -5.24 2.08 1.17
C VAL A 83 -6.08 2.98 2.09
N LEU A 84 -6.76 2.36 3.06
CA LEU A 84 -7.54 3.10 4.06
C LEU A 84 -6.66 4.10 4.81
N ASN A 85 -7.16 5.31 5.02
CA ASN A 85 -6.46 6.30 5.81
C ASN A 85 -6.24 5.81 7.24
N THR A 86 -4.99 5.83 7.67
CA THR A 86 -4.54 5.31 8.96
C THR A 86 -4.86 6.21 10.16
N ASP A 87 -5.40 7.42 9.94
CA ASP A 87 -5.95 8.27 11.01
C ASP A 87 -7.11 7.59 11.77
N PHE A 88 -7.71 6.56 11.15
CA PHE A 88 -8.73 5.72 11.80
C PHE A 88 -8.19 4.78 12.89
N PHE A 89 -6.85 4.68 13.06
CA PHE A 89 -6.24 3.73 14.01
C PHE A 89 -5.30 4.42 15.01
N PRO A 90 -5.78 5.35 15.82
CA PRO A 90 -4.94 5.99 16.84
C PRO A 90 -4.38 4.99 17.85
N GLU A 91 -5.08 3.87 18.08
CA GLU A 91 -4.64 2.76 18.93
C GLU A 91 -3.38 2.06 18.43
N TYR A 92 -3.11 2.10 17.12
CA TYR A 92 -1.91 1.49 16.52
C TYR A 92 -0.74 2.46 16.37
N GLY A 93 -0.96 3.77 16.61
CA GLY A 93 0.09 4.77 16.67
C GLY A 93 0.76 5.10 15.33
N TYR A 94 0.11 4.81 14.20
CA TYR A 94 0.58 5.26 12.89
C TYR A 94 0.62 6.81 12.85
N GLY A 95 1.67 7.34 12.22
CA GLY A 95 1.92 8.80 12.20
C GLY A 95 2.50 9.36 13.51
N LYS A 96 2.30 8.66 14.65
CA LYS A 96 2.90 9.00 15.94
C LYS A 96 4.27 8.34 16.11
N TYR A 97 4.38 7.06 15.77
CA TYR A 97 5.62 6.27 15.86
C TYR A 97 6.12 6.02 14.43
N LYS A 98 7.33 6.46 14.12
CA LYS A 98 7.89 6.38 12.77
C LYS A 98 8.02 4.95 12.24
N ASP A 99 8.23 3.97 13.14
CA ASP A 99 8.44 2.57 12.81
C ASP A 99 7.12 1.76 12.80
N VAL A 100 5.97 2.42 12.94
CA VAL A 100 4.66 1.86 12.60
C VAL A 100 4.33 2.29 11.17
N ILE A 101 4.36 1.34 10.24
CA ILE A 101 4.21 1.57 8.81
C ILE A 101 3.07 0.74 8.22
N THR A 102 2.62 1.06 7.03
CA THR A 102 1.63 0.27 6.29
C THR A 102 2.28 -0.86 5.50
N GLY A 103 1.48 -1.86 5.09
CA GLY A 103 1.94 -2.93 4.19
C GLY A 103 2.49 -2.40 2.87
N LEU A 104 1.89 -1.33 2.31
CA LEU A 104 2.39 -0.69 1.09
C LEU A 104 3.77 -0.05 1.32
N GLN A 105 3.99 0.61 2.45
CA GLN A 105 5.29 1.15 2.82
C GLN A 105 6.34 0.05 2.99
N PHE A 106 5.97 -1.06 3.64
CA PHE A 106 6.88 -2.21 3.76
C PHE A 106 7.24 -2.80 2.39
N GLU A 107 6.28 -2.92 1.48
CA GLU A 107 6.54 -3.36 0.10
C GLU A 107 7.58 -2.47 -0.59
N ARG A 108 7.51 -1.16 -0.36
CA ARG A 108 8.50 -0.23 -0.93
C ARG A 108 9.89 -0.35 -0.31
N LEU A 109 9.97 -0.61 1.00
CA LEU A 109 11.28 -0.90 1.64
C LEU A 109 11.88 -2.20 1.11
N ALA A 110 11.07 -3.25 0.94
CA ALA A 110 11.53 -4.56 0.48
C ALA A 110 11.89 -4.61 -1.02
N SER A 111 11.46 -3.61 -1.81
CA SER A 111 11.69 -3.56 -3.26
C SER A 111 13.04 -2.93 -3.60
N ALA A 112 13.76 -3.52 -4.59
CA ALA A 112 15.03 -2.99 -5.10
C ALA A 112 14.91 -1.55 -5.66
N SER A 113 13.73 -1.16 -6.18
CA SER A 113 13.44 0.20 -6.64
C SER A 113 12.90 1.12 -5.52
N GLY A 114 12.88 0.65 -4.30
CA GLY A 114 12.42 1.43 -3.14
C GLY A 114 13.48 2.37 -2.57
N PRO A 115 13.12 3.14 -1.55
CA PRO A 115 13.99 4.20 -0.99
C PRO A 115 15.23 3.65 -0.30
N THR A 116 15.24 2.37 0.06
CA THR A 116 16.35 1.66 0.73
C THR A 116 17.00 0.60 -0.16
N PHE A 117 16.70 0.61 -1.46
CA PHE A 117 17.24 -0.36 -2.44
C PHE A 117 16.99 -1.82 -2.07
N GLY A 118 15.86 -2.10 -1.42
CA GLY A 118 15.43 -3.44 -1.02
C GLY A 118 15.93 -3.90 0.34
N GLU A 119 16.68 -3.09 1.07
CA GLU A 119 17.02 -3.37 2.47
C GLU A 119 15.87 -2.93 3.39
N ILE A 120 15.46 -3.82 4.28
CA ILE A 120 14.41 -3.53 5.25
C ILE A 120 15.04 -2.71 6.37
N ARG A 121 14.76 -1.40 6.40
CA ARG A 121 15.30 -0.46 7.38
C ARG A 121 14.20 0.30 8.09
N ARG A 122 14.40 0.57 9.37
CA ARG A 122 13.47 1.37 10.18
C ARG A 122 13.44 2.82 9.69
N PRO A 123 12.26 3.42 9.48
CA PRO A 123 12.16 4.84 9.09
C PRO A 123 12.70 5.83 10.13
N SER A 124 12.76 5.44 11.40
CA SER A 124 13.24 6.31 12.50
C SER A 124 14.74 6.60 12.43
N ASP A 125 15.56 5.57 12.21
CA ASP A 125 17.01 5.62 12.38
C ASP A 125 17.81 4.88 11.27
N GLY A 126 17.11 4.23 10.33
CA GLY A 126 17.73 3.49 9.24
C GLY A 126 18.38 2.15 9.63
N GLN A 127 18.21 1.70 10.87
CA GLN A 127 18.73 0.40 11.30
C GLN A 127 17.85 -0.76 10.79
N ILE A 128 18.43 -1.95 10.71
CA ILE A 128 17.70 -3.17 10.35
C ILE A 128 16.92 -3.65 11.57
N PRO A 129 15.57 -3.78 11.47
CA PRO A 129 14.76 -4.30 12.57
C PRO A 129 15.07 -5.78 12.81
N GLN A 130 15.31 -6.18 14.04
CA GLN A 130 15.53 -7.58 14.42
C GLN A 130 14.24 -8.29 14.82
N LYS A 131 13.21 -7.54 15.18
CA LYS A 131 11.89 -8.08 15.49
C LYS A 131 10.81 -7.23 14.87
N ILE A 132 9.95 -7.87 14.06
CA ILE A 132 8.86 -7.21 13.33
C ILE A 132 7.51 -7.85 13.64
N VAL A 133 6.47 -7.03 13.78
CA VAL A 133 5.10 -7.49 13.95
C VAL A 133 4.22 -7.01 12.81
N PHE A 134 3.54 -7.93 12.16
CA PHE A 134 2.51 -7.66 11.15
C PHE A 134 1.13 -7.75 11.80
N VAL A 135 0.31 -6.73 11.59
CA VAL A 135 -1.07 -6.66 12.10
C VAL A 135 -2.03 -6.84 10.94
N ALA A 136 -2.56 -8.05 10.77
CA ALA A 136 -3.56 -8.33 9.74
C ALA A 136 -4.91 -7.67 10.06
N CYS A 137 -5.70 -7.42 9.01
CA CYS A 137 -7.04 -6.82 9.10
C CYS A 137 -7.07 -5.45 9.79
N ALA A 138 -6.01 -4.64 9.70
CA ALA A 138 -6.02 -3.29 10.25
C ALA A 138 -7.10 -2.45 9.53
N GLY A 139 -8.25 -2.26 10.19
CA GLY A 139 -9.43 -1.57 9.68
C GLY A 139 -10.37 -2.39 8.80
N SER A 140 -9.98 -3.55 8.29
CA SER A 140 -10.88 -4.48 7.61
C SER A 140 -11.71 -5.29 8.60
N ARG A 141 -12.94 -5.69 8.19
CA ARG A 141 -13.85 -6.53 9.00
C ARG A 141 -14.15 -5.87 10.36
N ASP A 142 -14.22 -4.56 10.36
CA ASP A 142 -14.50 -3.74 11.53
C ASP A 142 -15.65 -2.76 11.24
N PRO A 143 -16.91 -3.15 11.57
CA PRO A 143 -18.06 -2.28 11.36
C PRO A 143 -17.96 -0.95 12.11
N ALA A 144 -17.27 -0.92 13.27
CA ALA A 144 -17.10 0.30 14.05
C ALA A 144 -16.20 1.33 13.34
N LYS A 145 -15.33 0.87 12.45
CA LYS A 145 -14.49 1.73 11.59
C LYS A 145 -15.13 1.98 10.21
N GLY A 146 -16.33 1.48 9.96
CA GLY A 146 -17.05 1.65 8.70
C GLY A 146 -16.62 0.70 7.56
N ILE A 147 -15.72 -0.25 7.81
CA ILE A 147 -15.22 -1.22 6.82
C ILE A 147 -15.57 -2.65 7.25
N PRO A 148 -16.83 -3.11 7.04
CA PRO A 148 -17.26 -4.43 7.50
C PRO A 148 -16.74 -5.57 6.64
N TYR A 149 -16.24 -5.30 5.44
CA TYR A 149 -15.78 -6.31 4.48
C TYR A 149 -14.31 -6.71 4.67
N CYS A 150 -13.94 -7.83 4.08
CA CYS A 150 -12.57 -8.31 3.97
C CYS A 150 -11.95 -7.81 2.66
N SER A 151 -10.75 -7.24 2.73
CA SER A 151 -9.99 -6.79 1.55
C SER A 151 -9.41 -7.93 0.70
N LYS A 152 -9.56 -9.19 1.10
CA LYS A 152 -9.12 -10.45 0.46
C LYS A 152 -7.61 -10.64 0.30
N ILE A 153 -6.84 -9.60 0.02
CA ILE A 153 -5.42 -9.69 -0.38
C ILE A 153 -4.44 -9.64 0.79
N CYS A 154 -4.86 -9.10 1.95
CA CYS A 154 -3.92 -8.80 3.04
C CYS A 154 -3.27 -10.04 3.66
N CYS A 155 -3.95 -11.17 3.80
CA CYS A 155 -3.34 -12.39 4.32
C CYS A 155 -2.17 -12.86 3.46
N MET A 156 -2.32 -12.82 2.13
CA MET A 156 -1.31 -13.31 1.21
C MET A 156 -0.11 -12.37 1.10
N TYR A 157 -0.34 -11.04 0.99
CA TYR A 157 0.80 -10.14 0.96
C TYR A 157 1.52 -10.04 2.32
N THR A 158 0.81 -10.24 3.44
CA THR A 158 1.45 -10.30 4.77
C THR A 158 2.34 -11.53 4.89
N ALA A 159 1.87 -12.71 4.45
CA ALA A 159 2.71 -13.91 4.38
C ALA A 159 3.96 -13.67 3.54
N LYS A 160 3.81 -13.13 2.32
CA LYS A 160 4.94 -12.75 1.45
C LYS A 160 5.91 -11.79 2.16
N HIS A 161 5.39 -10.75 2.82
CA HIS A 161 6.24 -9.76 3.50
C HIS A 161 7.02 -10.39 4.66
N ALA A 162 6.37 -11.26 5.45
CA ALA A 162 7.03 -11.95 6.55
C ALA A 162 8.12 -12.90 6.06
N MET A 163 7.86 -13.66 4.98
CA MET A 163 8.87 -14.51 4.33
C MET A 163 10.05 -13.68 3.79
N LEU A 164 9.77 -12.58 3.09
CA LEU A 164 10.82 -11.69 2.58
C LEU A 164 11.66 -11.10 3.72
N TYR A 165 11.04 -10.78 4.85
CA TYR A 165 11.76 -10.32 6.03
C TYR A 165 12.70 -11.41 6.56
N GLN A 166 12.23 -12.64 6.74
CA GLN A 166 13.03 -13.76 7.22
C GLN A 166 14.23 -14.05 6.29
N HIS A 167 14.02 -13.99 4.97
CA HIS A 167 15.10 -14.20 4.00
C HIS A 167 16.14 -13.07 3.99
N LYS A 168 15.74 -11.82 4.30
CA LYS A 168 16.63 -10.65 4.23
C LYS A 168 17.29 -10.31 5.55
N VAL A 169 16.69 -10.68 6.67
CA VAL A 169 17.17 -10.37 8.02
C VAL A 169 17.49 -11.66 8.76
N HIS A 170 18.73 -12.12 8.60
CA HIS A 170 19.20 -13.35 9.25
C HIS A 170 19.14 -13.23 10.76
N GLY A 171 18.49 -14.18 11.43
CA GLY A 171 18.27 -14.20 12.86
C GLY A 171 17.17 -13.25 13.35
N GLY A 172 16.45 -12.60 12.42
CA GLY A 172 15.29 -11.78 12.75
C GLY A 172 14.07 -12.62 13.14
N GLU A 173 13.19 -12.04 13.93
CA GLU A 173 11.93 -12.65 14.37
C GLU A 173 10.75 -11.91 13.75
N SER A 174 9.81 -12.63 13.11
CA SER A 174 8.57 -12.05 12.59
C SER A 174 7.34 -12.67 13.23
N TYR A 175 6.36 -11.83 13.54
CA TYR A 175 5.09 -12.21 14.12
C TYR A 175 3.95 -11.68 13.26
N VAL A 176 2.90 -12.50 13.06
CA VAL A 176 1.68 -12.10 12.33
C VAL A 176 0.48 -12.27 13.24
N PHE A 177 -0.13 -11.17 13.68
CA PHE A 177 -1.44 -11.21 14.33
C PHE A 177 -2.54 -11.33 13.28
N TYR A 178 -3.41 -12.33 13.41
CA TYR A 178 -4.49 -12.62 12.47
C TYR A 178 -5.77 -13.10 13.15
N MET A 179 -6.93 -12.88 12.54
CA MET A 179 -8.19 -13.43 13.02
C MET A 179 -8.46 -14.80 12.40
N ASP A 180 -8.40 -14.87 11.09
CA ASP A 180 -8.39 -16.07 10.26
C ASP A 180 -7.53 -15.80 9.00
N ILE A 181 -7.10 -16.86 8.33
CA ILE A 181 -6.30 -16.75 7.11
C ILE A 181 -7.21 -17.03 5.93
N ARG A 182 -7.26 -16.09 4.99
CA ARG A 182 -8.00 -16.19 3.74
C ARG A 182 -7.03 -16.33 2.56
N ALA A 183 -6.63 -17.57 2.35
CA ALA A 183 -5.73 -17.98 1.27
C ALA A 183 -6.55 -18.53 0.10
N GLY A 184 -7.41 -17.69 -0.49
CA GLY A 184 -8.28 -18.09 -1.59
C GLY A 184 -7.52 -18.22 -2.91
N GLY A 185 -7.38 -19.43 -3.42
CA GLY A 185 -6.70 -19.74 -4.66
C GLY A 185 -5.92 -21.04 -4.58
N LYS A 186 -5.59 -21.61 -5.75
CA LYS A 186 -4.84 -22.86 -5.82
C LYS A 186 -3.42 -22.64 -5.29
N ASN A 187 -2.98 -23.48 -4.35
CA ASN A 187 -1.66 -23.47 -3.69
C ASN A 187 -1.40 -22.28 -2.76
N TYR A 188 -2.40 -21.46 -2.40
CA TYR A 188 -2.19 -20.34 -1.50
C TYR A 188 -2.15 -20.76 -0.02
N GLU A 189 -2.83 -21.84 0.35
CA GLU A 189 -2.70 -22.42 1.70
C GLU A 189 -1.30 -22.98 1.93
N GLU A 190 -0.74 -23.67 0.94
CA GLU A 190 0.63 -24.17 0.97
C GLU A 190 1.66 -23.03 1.08
N PHE A 191 1.39 -21.89 0.43
CA PHE A 191 2.23 -20.70 0.55
C PHE A 191 2.27 -20.17 2.01
N VAL A 192 1.12 -20.10 2.67
CA VAL A 192 1.06 -19.69 4.07
C VAL A 192 1.69 -20.74 4.99
N ARG A 193 1.43 -22.03 4.75
CA ARG A 193 2.04 -23.12 5.50
C ARG A 193 3.57 -23.06 5.43
N ARG A 194 4.12 -22.82 4.25
CA ARG A 194 5.54 -22.65 4.05
C ARG A 194 6.12 -21.47 4.83
N ALA A 195 5.42 -20.33 4.88
CA ALA A 195 5.82 -19.21 5.71
C ALA A 195 5.97 -19.59 7.18
N ILE A 196 5.09 -20.50 7.69
CA ILE A 196 5.11 -20.95 9.08
C ILE A 196 6.17 -22.04 9.30
N GLU A 197 6.15 -23.09 8.48
CA GLU A 197 6.92 -24.31 8.71
C GLU A 197 8.38 -24.22 8.21
N GLU A 198 8.62 -23.53 7.09
CA GLU A 198 9.95 -23.43 6.48
C GLU A 198 10.66 -22.12 6.85
N ASP A 199 9.93 -20.99 6.81
CA ASP A 199 10.51 -19.67 7.05
C ASP A 199 10.42 -19.23 8.54
N GLY A 200 9.75 -20.00 9.39
CA GLY A 200 9.70 -19.77 10.84
C GLY A 200 8.92 -18.51 11.25
N VAL A 201 7.93 -18.10 10.46
CA VAL A 201 7.07 -16.95 10.80
C VAL A 201 6.10 -17.34 11.92
N ASN A 202 6.10 -16.57 13.01
CA ASN A 202 5.23 -16.80 14.17
C ASN A 202 3.83 -16.23 13.91
N TYR A 203 2.82 -17.09 13.85
CA TYR A 203 1.42 -16.69 13.68
C TYR A 203 0.69 -16.70 15.01
N VAL A 204 0.16 -15.55 15.44
CA VAL A 204 -0.61 -15.37 16.68
C VAL A 204 -2.07 -15.13 16.31
N ARG A 205 -2.95 -16.08 16.64
CA ARG A 205 -4.37 -15.93 16.34
C ARG A 205 -5.05 -15.02 17.35
N GLY A 206 -5.34 -13.79 16.92
CA GLY A 206 -5.96 -12.79 17.79
C GLY A 206 -5.95 -11.41 17.17
N ARG A 207 -6.31 -10.42 17.99
CA ARG A 207 -6.28 -9.01 17.58
C ARG A 207 -5.31 -8.23 18.44
N VAL A 208 -4.60 -7.31 17.81
CA VAL A 208 -3.83 -6.28 18.51
C VAL A 208 -4.83 -5.25 19.06
N ALA A 209 -4.73 -4.98 20.35
CA ALA A 209 -5.54 -3.99 21.04
C ALA A 209 -4.89 -2.60 21.02
N ARG A 210 -3.56 -2.55 21.19
CA ARG A 210 -2.83 -1.29 21.28
C ARG A 210 -1.35 -1.47 20.94
N ILE A 211 -0.77 -0.40 20.34
CA ILE A 211 0.67 -0.25 20.13
C ILE A 211 1.12 1.04 20.80
N TYR A 212 2.24 0.98 21.56
CA TYR A 212 2.85 2.15 22.18
C TYR A 212 4.36 1.96 22.29
N GLU A 213 5.08 3.07 22.46
CA GLU A 213 6.53 3.05 22.62
C GLU A 213 6.92 3.03 24.11
N LYS A 214 7.91 2.20 24.41
CA LYS A 214 8.54 2.13 25.72
C LYS A 214 10.03 1.83 25.54
N ASN A 215 10.89 2.65 26.12
CA ASN A 215 12.35 2.50 26.05
C ASN A 215 12.92 2.35 24.62
N GLY A 216 12.35 3.07 23.65
CA GLY A 216 12.79 3.04 22.24
C GLY A 216 12.36 1.79 21.46
N LYS A 217 11.47 0.97 22.02
CA LYS A 217 10.86 -0.18 21.37
C LYS A 217 9.35 -0.01 21.27
N LEU A 218 8.75 -0.61 20.26
CA LEU A 218 7.30 -0.67 20.10
C LEU A 218 6.75 -1.86 20.87
N ILE A 219 5.82 -1.61 21.78
CA ILE A 219 5.13 -2.66 22.55
C ILE A 219 3.79 -2.93 21.90
N VAL A 220 3.63 -4.13 21.36
CA VAL A 220 2.40 -4.60 20.73
C VAL A 220 1.63 -5.45 21.71
N LYS A 221 0.46 -4.96 22.16
CA LYS A 221 -0.43 -5.70 23.07
C LYS A 221 -1.61 -6.29 22.30
N GLY A 222 -1.87 -7.55 22.53
CA GLY A 222 -2.96 -8.28 21.93
C GLY A 222 -3.39 -9.47 22.78
N VAL A 223 -4.13 -10.37 22.17
CA VAL A 223 -4.55 -11.64 22.78
C VAL A 223 -4.22 -12.78 21.83
N ASP A 224 -3.93 -13.95 22.38
CA ASP A 224 -3.87 -15.21 21.64
C ASP A 224 -5.10 -16.04 21.97
N THR A 225 -5.99 -16.20 20.97
CA THR A 225 -7.26 -16.93 21.15
C THR A 225 -7.09 -18.44 21.08
N LEU A 226 -5.95 -18.96 20.60
CA LEU A 226 -5.64 -20.40 20.66
C LEU A 226 -5.21 -20.82 22.07
N LEU A 227 -4.63 -19.89 22.83
CA LEU A 227 -4.20 -20.11 24.20
C LEU A 227 -5.24 -19.58 25.23
N GLY A 228 -6.54 -19.76 24.96
CA GLY A 228 -7.59 -19.36 25.90
C GLY A 228 -7.77 -17.85 26.05
N ALA A 229 -7.53 -17.08 24.99
CA ALA A 229 -7.53 -15.61 24.99
C ALA A 229 -6.48 -14.99 25.96
N SER A 230 -5.34 -15.64 26.08
CA SER A 230 -4.24 -15.16 26.92
C SER A 230 -3.70 -13.83 26.42
N PRO A 231 -3.42 -12.85 27.28
CA PRO A 231 -2.75 -11.62 26.90
C PRO A 231 -1.36 -11.90 26.33
N VAL A 232 -1.05 -11.24 25.21
CA VAL A 232 0.26 -11.32 24.54
C VAL A 232 0.84 -9.92 24.46
N GLU A 233 2.10 -9.78 24.86
CA GLU A 233 2.87 -8.54 24.70
C GLU A 233 4.16 -8.87 23.95
N ILE A 234 4.37 -8.22 22.80
CA ILE A 234 5.56 -8.41 21.96
C ILE A 234 6.29 -7.07 21.87
N GLU A 235 7.55 -7.07 22.24
CA GLU A 235 8.47 -5.98 22.02
C GLU A 235 9.02 -6.07 20.60
N ALA A 236 8.80 -5.03 19.78
CA ALA A 236 9.15 -5.01 18.37
C ALA A 236 9.98 -3.78 17.99
N ASP A 237 10.80 -3.91 16.97
CA ASP A 237 11.54 -2.80 16.34
C ASP A 237 10.71 -2.07 15.30
N MET A 238 9.81 -2.80 14.62
CA MET A 238 8.94 -2.26 13.58
C MET A 238 7.59 -2.97 13.61
N VAL A 239 6.53 -2.23 13.28
CA VAL A 239 5.18 -2.79 13.11
C VAL A 239 4.65 -2.44 11.73
N VAL A 240 4.07 -3.43 11.07
CA VAL A 240 3.47 -3.29 9.73
C VAL A 240 1.97 -3.52 9.81
N LEU A 241 1.20 -2.51 9.45
CA LEU A 241 -0.26 -2.56 9.43
C LEU A 241 -0.75 -3.04 8.05
N ALA A 242 -1.36 -4.22 8.00
CA ALA A 242 -2.05 -4.71 6.81
C ALA A 242 -3.43 -4.03 6.73
N THR A 243 -3.44 -2.81 6.23
CA THR A 243 -4.60 -1.92 6.20
C THR A 243 -5.65 -2.36 5.18
N ALA A 244 -6.91 -1.96 5.42
CA ALA A 244 -8.00 -2.22 4.49
C ALA A 244 -7.75 -1.55 3.12
N GLY A 245 -8.17 -2.24 2.06
CA GLY A 245 -8.32 -1.66 0.74
C GLY A 245 -9.68 -0.98 0.61
N VAL A 246 -9.72 0.21 0.04
CA VAL A 246 -10.94 0.99 -0.22
C VAL A 246 -10.99 1.40 -1.69
N ALA A 247 -12.17 1.66 -2.22
CA ALA A 247 -12.31 2.11 -3.59
C ALA A 247 -11.54 3.43 -3.84
N ASN A 248 -11.11 3.63 -5.07
CA ASN A 248 -10.42 4.85 -5.47
C ASN A 248 -11.35 6.07 -5.38
N LYS A 249 -10.79 7.23 -5.09
CA LYS A 249 -11.51 8.49 -5.24
C LYS A 249 -11.97 8.65 -6.70
N GLY A 250 -13.25 9.01 -6.89
CA GLY A 250 -13.84 9.15 -8.22
C GLY A 250 -14.30 7.85 -8.86
N ALA A 251 -14.22 6.69 -8.17
CA ALA A 251 -14.73 5.42 -8.68
C ALA A 251 -16.24 5.50 -8.98
N GLU A 252 -17.02 6.09 -8.07
CA GLU A 252 -18.46 6.32 -8.28
C GLU A 252 -18.73 7.20 -9.49
N GLU A 253 -18.03 8.34 -9.62
CA GLU A 253 -18.18 9.25 -10.77
C GLU A 253 -17.83 8.54 -12.08
N LEU A 254 -16.76 7.73 -12.09
CA LEU A 254 -16.39 6.94 -13.26
C LEU A 254 -17.45 5.89 -13.60
N ALA A 255 -17.98 5.18 -12.59
CA ALA A 255 -19.05 4.21 -12.78
C ALA A 255 -20.30 4.84 -13.41
N GLN A 256 -20.69 6.02 -12.93
CA GLN A 256 -21.84 6.77 -13.47
C GLN A 256 -21.59 7.19 -14.93
N LYS A 257 -20.39 7.69 -15.25
CA LYS A 257 -20.03 8.06 -16.65
C LYS A 257 -20.03 6.87 -17.61
N MET A 258 -19.66 5.70 -17.10
CA MET A 258 -19.61 4.46 -17.89
C MET A 258 -20.90 3.63 -17.80
N HIS A 259 -21.88 4.06 -17.03
CA HIS A 259 -23.14 3.35 -16.76
C HIS A 259 -22.92 1.92 -16.25
N ILE A 260 -21.92 1.70 -15.38
CA ILE A 260 -21.63 0.43 -14.74
C ILE A 260 -22.05 0.42 -13.26
N SER A 261 -22.39 -0.74 -12.77
CA SER A 261 -22.80 -0.90 -11.37
C SER A 261 -21.62 -0.83 -10.40
N TYR A 262 -21.87 -0.37 -9.19
CA TYR A 262 -20.92 -0.39 -8.07
C TYR A 262 -21.63 -0.75 -6.77
N ASP A 263 -20.89 -1.26 -5.80
CA ASP A 263 -21.42 -1.67 -4.50
C ASP A 263 -21.54 -0.49 -3.51
N PRO A 264 -22.13 -0.66 -2.32
CA PRO A 264 -22.22 0.40 -1.32
C PRO A 264 -20.86 0.96 -0.84
N TYR A 265 -19.77 0.28 -1.14
CA TYR A 265 -18.40 0.68 -0.80
C TYR A 265 -17.66 1.27 -1.99
N GLN A 266 -18.38 1.56 -3.09
CA GLN A 266 -17.87 2.18 -4.33
C GLN A 266 -16.92 1.28 -5.13
N PHE A 267 -16.83 -0.03 -4.87
CA PHE A 267 -16.18 -0.95 -5.79
C PHE A 267 -17.09 -1.27 -6.95
N PHE A 268 -16.52 -1.34 -8.15
CA PHE A 268 -17.27 -1.76 -9.34
C PHE A 268 -17.81 -3.18 -9.15
N ALA A 269 -19.01 -3.41 -9.64
CA ALA A 269 -19.71 -4.67 -9.48
C ALA A 269 -19.85 -5.39 -10.83
N GLU A 270 -19.48 -6.66 -10.85
CA GLU A 270 -19.76 -7.58 -11.95
C GLU A 270 -21.26 -7.79 -12.13
N SER A 271 -21.72 -8.04 -13.37
CA SER A 271 -23.11 -8.40 -13.63
C SER A 271 -23.58 -9.60 -12.80
N HIS A 272 -22.71 -10.60 -12.65
CA HIS A 272 -22.92 -11.73 -11.77
C HIS A 272 -21.59 -12.42 -11.43
N PRO A 273 -21.18 -12.49 -10.16
CA PRO A 273 -19.83 -12.92 -9.77
C PRO A 273 -19.51 -14.39 -10.11
N LYS A 274 -20.50 -15.21 -10.38
CA LYS A 274 -20.34 -16.63 -10.75
C LYS A 274 -20.64 -16.92 -12.21
N LEU A 275 -21.69 -16.34 -12.78
CA LEU A 275 -22.16 -16.66 -14.14
C LEU A 275 -21.63 -15.71 -15.20
N LYS A 276 -21.28 -14.49 -14.81
CA LYS A 276 -20.72 -13.44 -15.67
C LYS A 276 -19.59 -12.69 -14.94
N PRO A 277 -18.54 -13.42 -14.53
CA PRO A 277 -17.38 -12.80 -13.91
C PRO A 277 -16.72 -11.85 -14.89
N VAL A 278 -16.16 -10.77 -14.38
CA VAL A 278 -15.51 -9.68 -15.12
C VAL A 278 -16.40 -8.89 -16.10
N GLU A 279 -17.60 -9.37 -16.42
CA GLU A 279 -18.56 -8.63 -17.24
C GLU A 279 -19.32 -7.60 -16.38
N THR A 280 -19.52 -6.39 -16.92
CA THR A 280 -20.40 -5.40 -16.31
C THR A 280 -21.84 -5.54 -16.83
N ASN A 281 -22.77 -4.77 -16.27
CA ASN A 281 -24.13 -4.62 -16.80
C ASN A 281 -24.19 -3.84 -18.12
N THR A 282 -23.06 -3.24 -18.56
CA THR A 282 -22.96 -2.50 -19.81
C THR A 282 -22.10 -3.29 -20.80
N ALA A 283 -22.67 -3.62 -21.96
CA ALA A 283 -21.99 -4.40 -22.99
C ALA A 283 -20.70 -3.72 -23.47
N GLY A 284 -19.64 -4.51 -23.64
CA GLY A 284 -18.32 -4.03 -24.07
C GLY A 284 -17.47 -3.41 -22.97
N ILE A 285 -17.94 -3.37 -21.71
CA ILE A 285 -17.17 -2.88 -20.57
C ILE A 285 -16.93 -4.02 -19.59
N TYR A 286 -15.67 -4.22 -19.21
CA TYR A 286 -15.20 -5.32 -18.35
C TYR A 286 -14.41 -4.78 -17.13
N LEU A 287 -14.40 -5.56 -16.03
CA LEU A 287 -13.69 -5.25 -14.78
C LEU A 287 -12.45 -6.11 -14.61
#